data_7ee01bf8c85bd1a1580c03b97675aa18
#
_entry.id   7ee01bf8c85bd1a1580c03b97675aa18
#
_cell.length_a   1.000
_cell.length_b   1.000
_cell.length_c   1.000
_cell.angle_alpha   90.00
_cell.angle_beta   90.00
_cell.angle_gamma   90.00
#
_symmetry.space_group_name_H-M   'P 1'
#
loop_
_entity.id
_entity.type
_entity.pdbx_description
1 polymer ?
#
loop_
_entity_poly.entity_id
_entity_poly.type
_entity_poly.pdbx_seq_one_letter_code
_entity_poly.pdbx_strand_id
1 'polypeptide(L)'
;MNTENKFNGTPSITLPHKPFFSIIVPCYNSGKFLPTLLDSIVGQNMRDDIEVILSDDHSTEPYDDVLEPYLDKICIKRVQTDYNFGPGNTRQRGSEYAEGVWMTFADHDDQFVYDTFKDVKKAIVDNNEQFYVITNFVEMEKSTRSIINKFEGCTGWTHGKFYNKVNMWDQFDMHYEKDIRSHEDIYICSQANSIMNCLGRDPMGVDIYTYVWYAVPTSITRHKYTTEAGNRTFLEHLFKDYIHSTADVYFDFYDRNNISKEYCIESTVDILCYCYFYIQSFMFKDPKNYIRKNLEYAKDLLINIKQRFGFTNQDIYDILAANYAREYYQVSKSAFIATGPTIPSMGLMEFLDYLDNYSE
;
A
#
# COMPACT_ATOMS: atom_id res chain seq x y z
N MET A 1 22.40 -28.59 5.04
CA MET A 1 21.97 -27.58 6.04
C MET A 1 20.58 -27.93 6.48
N ASN A 2 20.30 -27.93 7.80
CA ASN A 2 18.97 -28.28 8.31
C ASN A 2 17.92 -27.28 7.79
N THR A 3 16.86 -27.77 7.18
CA THR A 3 15.77 -26.95 6.64
C THR A 3 15.07 -26.12 7.71
N GLU A 4 15.09 -26.57 8.97
CA GLU A 4 14.47 -25.88 10.12
C GLU A 4 15.10 -24.52 10.45
N ASN A 5 16.39 -24.28 10.09
CA ASN A 5 17.07 -23.00 10.37
C ASN A 5 16.93 -21.94 9.27
N LYS A 6 16.40 -22.30 8.10
CA LYS A 6 16.34 -21.38 6.94
C LYS A 6 15.28 -20.28 7.06
N PHE A 7 14.25 -20.48 7.89
CA PHE A 7 13.09 -19.57 7.98
C PHE A 7 12.90 -18.95 9.37
N ASN A 8 13.95 -18.91 10.18
CA ASN A 8 13.88 -18.37 11.55
C ASN A 8 14.45 -16.95 11.70
N GLY A 9 14.71 -16.27 10.59
CA GLY A 9 15.30 -14.93 10.57
C GLY A 9 16.81 -14.87 10.79
N THR A 10 17.52 -16.02 10.79
CA THR A 10 18.98 -16.02 10.88
C THR A 10 19.60 -15.40 9.62
N PRO A 11 20.47 -14.38 9.74
CA PRO A 11 21.08 -13.73 8.59
C PRO A 11 22.09 -14.65 7.86
N SER A 12 22.16 -14.54 6.53
CA SER A 12 23.13 -15.29 5.71
C SER A 12 24.57 -14.86 5.97
N ILE A 13 24.77 -13.60 6.29
CA ILE A 13 26.05 -13.01 6.71
C ILE A 13 25.83 -12.10 7.92
N THR A 14 26.88 -11.95 8.74
CA THR A 14 26.88 -10.95 9.82
C THR A 14 27.34 -9.62 9.28
N LEU A 15 26.54 -8.57 9.46
CA LEU A 15 26.92 -7.22 9.10
C LEU A 15 27.88 -6.62 10.14
N PRO A 16 28.81 -5.73 9.74
CA PRO A 16 29.76 -5.10 10.64
C PRO A 16 29.12 -4.12 11.63
N HIS A 17 27.92 -3.64 11.30
CA HIS A 17 27.13 -2.72 12.13
C HIS A 17 25.63 -2.95 11.88
N LYS A 18 24.78 -2.25 12.64
CA LYS A 18 23.32 -2.24 12.43
C LYS A 18 23.03 -1.75 11.00
N PRO A 19 22.22 -2.48 10.20
CA PRO A 19 21.91 -2.06 8.84
C PRO A 19 21.20 -0.68 8.84
N PHE A 20 21.47 0.09 7.82
CA PHE A 20 20.76 1.36 7.62
C PHE A 20 19.36 1.11 7.03
N PHE A 21 19.26 0.17 6.08
CA PHE A 21 18.01 -0.20 5.44
C PHE A 21 17.67 -1.68 5.67
N SER A 22 16.40 -1.94 6.00
CA SER A 22 15.76 -3.26 5.88
C SER A 22 14.84 -3.24 4.67
N ILE A 23 15.06 -4.14 3.72
CA ILE A 23 14.19 -4.35 2.57
C ILE A 23 13.33 -5.57 2.85
N ILE A 24 12.01 -5.38 2.95
CA ILE A 24 11.06 -6.44 3.26
C ILE A 24 10.38 -6.88 1.97
N VAL A 25 10.46 -8.17 1.66
CA VAL A 25 9.98 -8.77 0.41
C VAL A 25 9.00 -9.89 0.74
N PRO A 26 7.69 -9.70 0.48
CA PRO A 26 6.73 -10.79 0.58
C PRO A 26 6.94 -11.78 -0.57
N CYS A 27 7.06 -13.06 -0.24
CA CYS A 27 7.36 -14.12 -1.18
C CYS A 27 6.27 -15.21 -1.15
N TYR A 28 5.75 -15.56 -2.32
CA TYR A 28 4.93 -16.75 -2.52
C TYR A 28 5.23 -17.35 -3.88
N ASN A 29 5.84 -18.55 -3.90
CA ASN A 29 6.31 -19.21 -5.13
C ASN A 29 7.17 -18.28 -6.01
N SER A 30 8.09 -17.55 -5.38
CA SER A 30 8.76 -16.37 -5.96
C SER A 30 10.06 -16.69 -6.69
N GLY A 31 10.51 -17.95 -6.70
CA GLY A 31 11.84 -18.35 -7.16
C GLY A 31 12.25 -17.78 -8.51
N LYS A 32 11.37 -17.81 -9.51
CA LYS A 32 11.68 -17.32 -10.86
C LYS A 32 11.80 -15.79 -10.98
N PHE A 33 11.33 -15.04 -9.99
CA PHE A 33 11.30 -13.58 -10.02
C PHE A 33 12.42 -12.95 -9.19
N LEU A 34 12.74 -13.56 -8.05
CA LEU A 34 13.73 -13.07 -7.09
C LEU A 34 15.07 -12.64 -7.70
N PRO A 35 15.65 -13.31 -8.71
CA PRO A 35 16.94 -12.88 -9.26
C PRO A 35 16.96 -11.42 -9.72
N THR A 36 15.89 -10.94 -10.38
CA THR A 36 15.81 -9.54 -10.85
C THR A 36 15.86 -8.56 -9.70
N LEU A 37 15.11 -8.82 -8.64
CA LEU A 37 15.08 -7.98 -7.44
C LEU A 37 16.41 -8.03 -6.70
N LEU A 38 16.94 -9.23 -6.44
CA LEU A 38 18.20 -9.43 -5.69
C LEU A 38 19.41 -8.82 -6.42
N ASP A 39 19.48 -8.95 -7.75
CA ASP A 39 20.50 -8.28 -8.56
C ASP A 39 20.42 -6.75 -8.40
N SER A 40 19.22 -6.18 -8.35
CA SER A 40 19.04 -4.74 -8.16
C SER A 40 19.42 -4.26 -6.75
N ILE A 41 19.27 -5.13 -5.76
CA ILE A 41 19.72 -4.85 -4.38
C ILE A 41 21.25 -4.95 -4.28
N VAL A 42 21.87 -5.98 -4.86
CA VAL A 42 23.33 -6.05 -4.99
C VAL A 42 23.87 -4.81 -5.71
N GLY A 43 23.18 -4.36 -6.75
CA GLY A 43 23.52 -3.17 -7.53
C GLY A 43 23.38 -1.84 -6.79
N GLN A 44 22.91 -1.83 -5.54
CA GLN A 44 22.97 -0.63 -4.69
C GLN A 44 24.38 -0.34 -4.19
N ASN A 45 25.29 -1.32 -4.23
CA ASN A 45 26.69 -1.21 -3.77
C ASN A 45 26.80 -0.78 -2.29
N MET A 46 25.86 -1.23 -1.46
CA MET A 46 25.74 -0.88 -0.03
C MET A 46 25.61 -2.14 0.85
N ARG A 47 26.46 -3.16 0.58
CA ARG A 47 26.42 -4.48 1.21
C ARG A 47 26.29 -4.44 2.73
N ASP A 48 27.04 -3.56 3.38
CA ASP A 48 27.12 -3.50 4.84
C ASP A 48 25.97 -2.68 5.47
N ASP A 49 25.25 -1.91 4.66
CA ASP A 49 24.15 -1.05 5.08
C ASP A 49 22.74 -1.64 4.83
N ILE A 50 22.65 -2.74 4.08
CA ILE A 50 21.37 -3.31 3.66
C ILE A 50 21.21 -4.74 4.17
N GLU A 51 20.08 -5.02 4.79
CA GLU A 51 19.55 -6.36 4.98
C GLU A 51 18.28 -6.58 4.16
N VAL A 52 18.07 -7.81 3.71
CA VAL A 52 16.87 -8.23 2.97
C VAL A 52 16.14 -9.27 3.82
N ILE A 53 14.86 -9.03 4.08
CA ILE A 53 14.00 -9.99 4.76
C ILE A 53 13.04 -10.61 3.74
N LEU A 54 13.32 -11.84 3.33
CA LEU A 54 12.42 -12.63 2.50
C LEU A 54 11.38 -13.26 3.42
N SER A 55 10.19 -12.68 3.42
CA SER A 55 9.07 -13.19 4.18
C SER A 55 8.24 -14.11 3.31
N ASP A 56 8.27 -15.40 3.60
CA ASP A 56 7.64 -16.45 2.80
C ASP A 56 6.22 -16.74 3.29
N ASP A 57 5.25 -16.54 2.41
CA ASP A 57 3.82 -16.75 2.67
C ASP A 57 3.41 -18.21 2.43
N HIS A 58 4.17 -19.14 3.02
CA HIS A 58 3.93 -20.57 2.91
C HIS A 58 4.04 -21.11 1.47
N SER A 59 5.15 -20.78 0.79
CA SER A 59 5.42 -21.25 -0.57
C SER A 59 5.41 -22.77 -0.67
N THR A 60 4.81 -23.27 -1.75
CA THR A 60 4.78 -24.70 -2.08
C THR A 60 5.95 -25.12 -2.99
N GLU A 61 6.61 -24.14 -3.64
CA GLU A 61 7.78 -24.34 -4.49
C GLU A 61 9.04 -23.86 -3.79
N PRO A 62 10.07 -24.70 -3.62
CA PRO A 62 11.33 -24.28 -3.03
C PRO A 62 12.09 -23.32 -3.96
N TYR A 63 12.83 -22.38 -3.38
CA TYR A 63 13.67 -21.43 -4.13
C TYR A 63 15.06 -21.23 -3.50
N ASP A 64 15.53 -22.20 -2.74
CA ASP A 64 16.83 -22.17 -2.09
C ASP A 64 17.98 -22.02 -3.07
N ASP A 65 17.97 -22.79 -4.16
CA ASP A 65 19.01 -22.76 -5.19
C ASP A 65 19.12 -21.38 -5.87
N VAL A 66 18.01 -20.64 -5.93
CA VAL A 66 17.98 -19.27 -6.46
C VAL A 66 18.70 -18.29 -5.55
N LEU A 67 18.71 -18.54 -4.25
CA LEU A 67 19.34 -17.65 -3.27
C LEU A 67 20.85 -17.89 -3.12
N GLU A 68 21.35 -19.08 -3.42
CA GLU A 68 22.75 -19.43 -3.22
C GLU A 68 23.75 -18.38 -3.79
N PRO A 69 23.55 -17.82 -5.01
CA PRO A 69 24.46 -16.83 -5.57
C PRO A 69 24.51 -15.49 -4.83
N TYR A 70 23.58 -15.25 -3.90
CA TYR A 70 23.39 -13.99 -3.19
C TYR A 70 23.77 -14.04 -1.72
N LEU A 71 23.87 -15.23 -1.13
CA LEU A 71 24.05 -15.43 0.33
C LEU A 71 25.35 -14.84 0.87
N ASP A 72 26.35 -14.64 0.04
CA ASP A 72 27.64 -14.02 0.39
C ASP A 72 27.74 -12.55 -0.06
N LYS A 73 26.83 -12.07 -0.88
CA LYS A 73 26.82 -10.72 -1.45
C LYS A 73 26.00 -9.72 -0.66
N ILE A 74 24.88 -10.17 -0.11
CA ILE A 74 23.95 -9.36 0.69
C ILE A 74 23.47 -10.13 1.92
N CYS A 75 23.11 -9.42 2.97
CA CYS A 75 22.54 -10.00 4.17
C CYS A 75 21.10 -10.41 3.93
N ILE A 76 20.81 -11.70 3.84
CA ILE A 76 19.45 -12.23 3.64
C ILE A 76 19.01 -12.94 4.91
N LYS A 77 17.87 -12.53 5.45
CA LYS A 77 17.09 -13.24 6.46
C LYS A 77 15.87 -13.87 5.80
N ARG A 78 15.53 -15.08 6.19
CA ARG A 78 14.32 -15.77 5.71
C ARG A 78 13.41 -16.05 6.89
N VAL A 79 12.14 -15.66 6.74
CA VAL A 79 11.08 -15.94 7.70
C VAL A 79 9.90 -16.54 6.95
N GLN A 80 9.08 -17.35 7.62
CA GLN A 80 7.93 -18.00 6.99
C GLN A 80 6.68 -17.80 7.84
N THR A 81 5.55 -17.61 7.19
CA THR A 81 4.23 -17.65 7.83
C THR A 81 3.74 -19.10 7.94
N ASP A 82 2.86 -19.37 8.91
CA ASP A 82 2.31 -20.71 9.14
C ASP A 82 1.33 -21.14 8.03
N TYR A 83 0.69 -20.17 7.38
CA TYR A 83 -0.28 -20.35 6.29
C TYR A 83 -0.09 -19.23 5.25
N ASN A 84 -0.74 -19.36 4.08
CA ASN A 84 -0.83 -18.27 3.12
C ASN A 84 -1.88 -17.25 3.59
N PHE A 85 -1.41 -16.14 4.13
CA PHE A 85 -2.23 -15.05 4.66
C PHE A 85 -2.37 -13.86 3.70
N GLY A 86 -1.59 -13.84 2.63
CA GLY A 86 -1.53 -12.74 1.67
C GLY A 86 -0.45 -11.70 1.97
N PRO A 87 -0.24 -10.75 1.03
CA PRO A 87 0.95 -9.89 1.02
C PRO A 87 1.06 -8.97 2.23
N GLY A 88 -0.05 -8.44 2.75
CA GLY A 88 -0.04 -7.55 3.92
C GLY A 88 0.50 -8.24 5.17
N ASN A 89 -0.06 -9.40 5.52
CA ASN A 89 0.41 -10.19 6.67
C ASN A 89 1.87 -10.63 6.51
N THR A 90 2.24 -10.96 5.30
CA THR A 90 3.60 -11.38 4.99
C THR A 90 4.59 -10.24 5.15
N ARG A 91 4.24 -9.00 4.73
CA ARG A 91 5.03 -7.80 5.01
C ARG A 91 5.09 -7.50 6.50
N GLN A 92 3.96 -7.65 7.23
CA GLN A 92 3.93 -7.51 8.69
C GLN A 92 4.93 -8.46 9.35
N ARG A 93 4.87 -9.75 8.98
CA ARG A 93 5.81 -10.75 9.50
C ARG A 93 7.25 -10.39 9.22
N GLY A 94 7.56 -9.93 8.01
CA GLY A 94 8.91 -9.47 7.65
C GLY A 94 9.36 -8.26 8.48
N SER A 95 8.48 -7.30 8.74
CA SER A 95 8.79 -6.09 9.50
C SER A 95 9.20 -6.36 10.96
N GLU A 96 8.70 -7.46 11.55
CA GLU A 96 9.07 -7.90 12.90
C GLU A 96 10.55 -8.33 13.01
N TYR A 97 11.17 -8.75 11.89
CA TYR A 97 12.57 -9.16 11.80
C TYR A 97 13.50 -8.06 11.30
N ALA A 98 12.95 -6.90 10.99
CA ALA A 98 13.74 -5.76 10.52
C ALA A 98 14.56 -5.14 11.65
N GLU A 99 15.89 -5.09 11.45
CA GLU A 99 16.85 -4.46 12.38
C GLU A 99 17.36 -3.12 11.87
N GLY A 100 17.09 -2.77 10.59
CA GLY A 100 17.51 -1.52 9.98
C GLY A 100 16.93 -0.29 10.68
N VAL A 101 17.61 0.82 10.50
CA VAL A 101 17.12 2.12 10.99
C VAL A 101 15.90 2.56 10.18
N TRP A 102 15.92 2.24 8.90
CA TRP A 102 14.86 2.52 7.93
C TRP A 102 14.36 1.25 7.27
N MET A 103 13.05 1.16 7.03
CA MET A 103 12.42 0.05 6.31
C MET A 103 11.86 0.53 4.98
N THR A 104 11.91 -0.34 3.99
CA THR A 104 11.20 -0.21 2.72
C THR A 104 10.65 -1.57 2.30
N PHE A 105 9.63 -1.54 1.45
CA PHE A 105 9.00 -2.75 0.91
C PHE A 105 9.28 -2.88 -0.58
N ALA A 106 9.43 -4.11 -1.05
CA ALA A 106 9.54 -4.41 -2.47
C ALA A 106 8.76 -5.68 -2.80
N ASP A 107 8.06 -5.69 -3.92
CA ASP A 107 7.44 -6.89 -4.43
C ASP A 107 8.50 -7.78 -5.10
N HIS A 108 8.36 -9.09 -4.95
CA HIS A 108 9.38 -10.05 -5.40
C HIS A 108 9.61 -10.09 -6.91
N ASP A 109 8.68 -9.55 -7.71
CA ASP A 109 8.71 -9.52 -9.18
C ASP A 109 9.10 -8.16 -9.78
N ASP A 110 9.47 -7.20 -8.92
CA ASP A 110 9.91 -5.84 -9.24
C ASP A 110 11.42 -5.66 -9.12
N GLN A 111 11.89 -4.42 -9.20
CA GLN A 111 13.31 -4.10 -8.97
C GLN A 111 13.51 -2.68 -8.44
N PHE A 112 14.64 -2.45 -7.77
CA PHE A 112 15.13 -1.10 -7.47
C PHE A 112 15.94 -0.52 -8.65
N VAL A 113 15.95 0.80 -8.78
CA VAL A 113 16.91 1.48 -9.65
C VAL A 113 18.29 1.39 -9.03
N TYR A 114 19.27 0.96 -9.82
CA TYR A 114 20.64 0.76 -9.33
C TYR A 114 21.25 2.02 -8.74
N ASP A 115 22.03 1.85 -7.67
CA ASP A 115 22.90 2.87 -7.08
C ASP A 115 22.18 4.13 -6.57
N THR A 116 20.89 4.00 -6.17
CA THR A 116 20.05 5.11 -5.69
C THR A 116 19.96 5.20 -4.16
N PHE A 117 20.17 4.09 -3.45
CA PHE A 117 20.01 4.06 -1.98
C PHE A 117 21.04 4.90 -1.25
N LYS A 118 22.22 5.11 -1.81
CA LYS A 118 23.22 6.02 -1.25
C LYS A 118 22.73 7.49 -1.23
N ASP A 119 21.99 7.90 -2.26
CA ASP A 119 21.44 9.25 -2.34
C ASP A 119 20.27 9.41 -1.37
N VAL A 120 19.42 8.37 -1.21
CA VAL A 120 18.38 8.32 -0.17
C VAL A 120 19.02 8.40 1.22
N LYS A 121 20.04 7.58 1.50
CA LYS A 121 20.77 7.62 2.77
C LYS A 121 21.36 8.99 3.05
N LYS A 122 22.00 9.60 2.04
CA LYS A 122 22.55 10.94 2.15
C LYS A 122 21.47 11.97 2.50
N ALA A 123 20.34 11.96 1.77
CA ALA A 123 19.23 12.87 2.03
C ALA A 123 18.67 12.73 3.46
N ILE A 124 18.54 11.48 3.95
CA ILE A 124 18.10 11.17 5.30
C ILE A 124 19.10 11.69 6.35
N VAL A 125 20.39 11.44 6.16
CA VAL A 125 21.44 11.86 7.12
C VAL A 125 21.57 13.38 7.17
N ASP A 126 21.46 14.05 6.02
CA ASP A 126 21.49 15.50 5.94
C ASP A 126 20.25 16.17 6.58
N ASN A 127 19.14 15.40 6.75
CA ASN A 127 17.88 15.84 7.34
C ASN A 127 17.42 14.86 8.44
N ASN A 128 18.22 14.74 9.48
CA ASN A 128 18.13 13.72 10.54
C ASN A 128 16.85 13.71 11.40
N GLU A 129 15.95 14.67 11.22
CA GLU A 129 14.67 14.74 11.93
C GLU A 129 13.52 14.06 11.19
N GLN A 130 13.78 13.39 10.06
CA GLN A 130 12.74 12.78 9.24
C GLN A 130 12.30 11.40 9.78
N PHE A 131 11.03 11.09 9.56
CA PHE A 131 10.42 9.81 9.94
C PHE A 131 9.87 9.05 8.74
N TYR A 132 9.53 9.75 7.66
CA TYR A 132 8.92 9.22 6.46
C TYR A 132 9.52 9.88 5.22
N VAL A 133 10.03 9.07 4.31
CA VAL A 133 10.67 9.53 3.07
C VAL A 133 9.93 8.95 1.87
N ILE A 134 9.66 9.80 0.90
CA ILE A 134 9.00 9.45 -0.35
C ILE A 134 9.96 9.74 -1.50
N THR A 135 10.22 8.73 -2.32
CA THR A 135 10.93 8.84 -3.59
C THR A 135 9.98 8.55 -4.75
N ASN A 136 10.45 8.75 -5.96
CA ASN A 136 9.66 8.49 -7.15
C ASN A 136 9.79 7.02 -7.61
N PHE A 137 8.80 6.53 -8.37
CA PHE A 137 8.84 5.23 -9.00
C PHE A 137 8.21 5.26 -10.40
N VAL A 138 8.49 4.24 -11.19
CA VAL A 138 7.91 4.08 -12.53
C VAL A 138 7.16 2.76 -12.64
N GLU A 139 6.08 2.78 -13.41
CA GLU A 139 5.48 1.56 -13.95
C GLU A 139 6.08 1.27 -15.32
N MET A 140 6.56 0.04 -15.51
CA MET A 140 7.29 -0.35 -16.71
C MET A 140 6.73 -1.65 -17.29
N GLU A 141 6.56 -1.70 -18.59
CA GLU A 141 6.28 -2.94 -19.30
C GLU A 141 7.51 -3.86 -19.26
N LYS A 142 7.36 -5.05 -18.68
CA LYS A 142 8.49 -5.96 -18.42
C LYS A 142 9.18 -6.44 -19.71
N SER A 143 8.41 -6.71 -20.76
CA SER A 143 8.91 -7.27 -22.02
C SER A 143 9.66 -6.24 -22.87
N THR A 144 9.14 -5.02 -22.97
CA THR A 144 9.68 -3.96 -23.83
C THR A 144 10.60 -2.99 -23.09
N ARG A 145 10.59 -3.02 -21.75
CA ARG A 145 11.26 -2.03 -20.89
C ARG A 145 10.78 -0.58 -21.12
N SER A 146 9.58 -0.43 -21.65
CA SER A 146 8.97 0.89 -21.87
C SER A 146 8.31 1.39 -20.59
N ILE A 147 8.52 2.64 -20.24
CA ILE A 147 7.83 3.29 -19.11
C ILE A 147 6.38 3.53 -19.54
N ILE A 148 5.44 3.02 -18.73
CA ILE A 148 3.99 3.21 -18.89
C ILE A 148 3.57 4.48 -18.13
N ASN A 149 3.93 4.56 -16.85
CA ASN A 149 3.58 5.67 -15.98
C ASN A 149 4.77 6.08 -15.11
N LYS A 150 4.79 7.35 -14.71
CA LYS A 150 5.69 7.91 -13.70
C LYS A 150 4.88 8.38 -12.51
N PHE A 151 5.38 8.08 -11.31
CA PHE A 151 4.75 8.44 -10.05
C PHE A 151 5.75 9.27 -9.23
N GLU A 152 5.46 10.57 -9.12
CA GLU A 152 6.30 11.54 -8.42
C GLU A 152 5.56 12.01 -7.16
N GLY A 153 6.22 11.95 -6.01
CA GLY A 153 5.65 12.34 -4.72
C GLY A 153 4.38 11.57 -4.33
N CYS A 154 4.17 10.39 -4.88
CA CYS A 154 2.94 9.61 -4.68
C CYS A 154 2.84 9.09 -3.24
N THR A 155 1.73 9.33 -2.56
CA THR A 155 1.49 8.96 -1.16
C THR A 155 0.65 7.70 -0.96
N GLY A 156 0.02 7.19 -2.01
CA GLY A 156 -0.98 6.11 -1.91
C GLY A 156 -0.45 4.68 -2.16
N TRP A 157 0.84 4.50 -2.48
CA TRP A 157 1.46 3.20 -2.79
C TRP A 157 2.67 3.00 -1.91
N THR A 158 3.00 1.76 -1.57
CA THR A 158 4.20 1.46 -0.75
C THR A 158 5.52 1.59 -1.52
N HIS A 159 5.46 1.62 -2.84
CA HIS A 159 6.65 1.75 -3.69
C HIS A 159 7.38 3.07 -3.48
N GLY A 160 8.70 3.04 -3.38
CA GLY A 160 9.52 4.22 -3.16
C GLY A 160 9.31 4.89 -1.79
N LYS A 161 8.86 4.15 -0.79
CA LYS A 161 8.66 4.65 0.58
C LYS A 161 9.69 4.09 1.52
N PHE A 162 10.16 4.96 2.43
CA PHE A 162 11.08 4.57 3.50
C PHE A 162 10.51 5.06 4.84
N TYR A 163 10.37 4.15 5.77
CA TYR A 163 9.78 4.37 7.09
C TYR A 163 10.85 4.27 8.16
N ASN A 164 10.96 5.26 9.05
CA ASN A 164 11.84 5.12 10.20
C ASN A 164 11.31 4.01 11.12
N LYS A 165 12.11 2.97 11.36
CA LYS A 165 11.67 1.79 12.11
C LYS A 165 11.26 2.13 13.54
N VAL A 166 12.09 2.87 14.25
CA VAL A 166 11.86 3.16 15.68
C VAL A 166 10.90 4.31 15.88
N ASN A 167 11.17 5.45 15.22
CA ASN A 167 10.47 6.72 15.52
C ASN A 167 9.12 6.85 14.80
N MET A 168 8.81 5.94 13.87
CA MET A 168 7.53 5.93 13.19
C MET A 168 6.85 4.57 13.33
N TRP A 169 7.44 3.50 12.79
CA TRP A 169 6.81 2.19 12.74
C TRP A 169 6.51 1.65 14.14
N ASP A 170 7.52 1.53 14.99
CA ASP A 170 7.36 0.96 16.34
C ASP A 170 6.67 1.93 17.31
N GLN A 171 7.02 3.22 17.24
CA GLN A 171 6.49 4.23 18.16
C GLN A 171 4.98 4.43 18.01
N PHE A 172 4.45 4.34 16.79
CA PHE A 172 3.03 4.54 16.50
C PHE A 172 2.29 3.23 16.26
N ASP A 173 2.93 2.08 16.52
CA ASP A 173 2.35 0.74 16.31
C ASP A 173 1.80 0.55 14.89
N MET A 174 2.56 1.00 13.89
CA MET A 174 2.19 0.80 12.49
C MET A 174 2.18 -0.70 12.16
N HIS A 175 1.11 -1.13 11.52
CA HIS A 175 0.97 -2.55 11.18
C HIS A 175 0.07 -2.74 9.97
N TYR A 176 0.20 -3.90 9.32
CA TYR A 176 -0.77 -4.38 8.34
C TYR A 176 -1.90 -5.10 9.04
N GLU A 177 -3.15 -4.74 8.70
CA GLU A 177 -4.33 -5.41 9.26
C GLU A 177 -4.46 -6.84 8.72
N LYS A 178 -4.73 -7.80 9.61
CA LYS A 178 -4.68 -9.24 9.29
C LYS A 178 -5.72 -9.70 8.27
N ASP A 179 -6.87 -9.04 8.23
CA ASP A 179 -7.98 -9.44 7.39
C ASP A 179 -8.02 -8.72 6.03
N ILE A 180 -7.05 -7.83 5.78
CA ILE A 180 -6.92 -7.12 4.51
C ILE A 180 -6.14 -7.97 3.51
N ARG A 181 -6.80 -8.31 2.38
CA ARG A 181 -6.20 -9.09 1.30
C ARG A 181 -5.89 -8.29 0.03
N SER A 182 -6.36 -7.06 -0.03
CA SER A 182 -6.06 -6.12 -1.11
C SER A 182 -6.09 -4.69 -0.59
N HIS A 183 -5.43 -3.75 -1.29
CA HIS A 183 -5.30 -2.36 -0.86
C HIS A 183 -4.57 -2.19 0.50
N GLU A 184 -3.80 -3.18 0.90
CA GLU A 184 -2.98 -3.16 2.11
C GLU A 184 -1.92 -2.05 2.07
N ASP A 185 -1.49 -1.67 0.89
CA ASP A 185 -0.61 -0.54 0.64
C ASP A 185 -1.28 0.80 0.95
N ILE A 186 -2.55 0.97 0.60
CA ILE A 186 -3.31 2.17 0.96
C ILE A 186 -3.49 2.25 2.48
N TYR A 187 -3.79 1.13 3.13
CA TYR A 187 -3.96 1.06 4.58
C TYR A 187 -2.70 1.54 5.32
N ILE A 188 -1.53 1.01 4.95
CA ILE A 188 -0.26 1.40 5.59
C ILE A 188 0.14 2.85 5.27
N CYS A 189 -0.11 3.31 4.04
CA CYS A 189 0.13 4.70 3.66
C CYS A 189 -0.79 5.68 4.40
N SER A 190 -2.04 5.29 4.68
CA SER A 190 -2.97 6.10 5.47
C SER A 190 -2.51 6.25 6.92
N GLN A 191 -1.97 5.18 7.53
CA GLN A 191 -1.32 5.28 8.85
C GLN A 191 -0.13 6.24 8.80
N ALA A 192 0.77 6.08 7.82
CA ALA A 192 1.93 6.94 7.67
C ALA A 192 1.55 8.42 7.53
N ASN A 193 0.58 8.73 6.68
CA ASN A 193 0.10 10.09 6.48
C ASN A 193 -0.57 10.66 7.75
N SER A 194 -1.34 9.84 8.47
CA SER A 194 -1.95 10.23 9.76
C SER A 194 -0.90 10.53 10.82
N ILE A 195 0.18 9.74 10.89
CA ILE A 195 1.30 9.99 11.80
C ILE A 195 1.99 11.29 11.45
N MET A 196 2.27 11.55 10.17
CA MET A 196 2.90 12.80 9.74
C MET A 196 2.00 14.01 10.06
N ASN A 197 0.69 13.90 9.87
CA ASN A 197 -0.28 14.91 10.27
C ASN A 197 -0.27 15.14 11.81
N CYS A 198 -0.28 14.06 12.60
CA CYS A 198 -0.14 14.12 14.06
C CYS A 198 1.11 14.87 14.52
N LEU A 199 2.23 14.66 13.82
CA LEU A 199 3.50 15.32 14.12
C LEU A 199 3.58 16.77 13.60
N GLY A 200 2.57 17.22 12.84
CA GLY A 200 2.59 18.53 12.17
C GLY A 200 3.74 18.66 11.16
N ARG A 201 4.07 17.57 10.46
CA ARG A 201 5.19 17.48 9.52
C ARG A 201 4.72 16.91 8.17
N ASP A 202 5.40 17.33 7.12
CA ASP A 202 5.27 16.68 5.81
C ASP A 202 6.28 15.54 5.66
N PRO A 203 5.97 14.49 4.87
CA PRO A 203 6.97 13.51 4.48
C PRO A 203 8.08 14.19 3.67
N MET A 204 9.31 13.72 3.83
CA MET A 204 10.42 14.22 3.05
C MET A 204 10.37 13.66 1.62
N GLY A 205 10.11 14.52 0.64
CA GLY A 205 10.24 14.19 -0.77
C GLY A 205 11.71 14.17 -1.21
N VAL A 206 12.15 13.10 -1.87
CA VAL A 206 13.46 13.03 -2.53
C VAL A 206 13.23 12.78 -4.01
N ASP A 207 13.60 13.75 -4.85
CA ASP A 207 13.32 13.74 -6.29
C ASP A 207 14.26 12.81 -7.07
N ILE A 208 14.19 11.52 -6.73
CA ILE A 208 14.88 10.44 -7.44
C ILE A 208 13.94 9.26 -7.66
N TYR A 209 14.09 8.58 -8.79
CA TYR A 209 13.39 7.33 -9.05
C TYR A 209 14.18 6.18 -8.43
N THR A 210 13.61 5.52 -7.43
CA THR A 210 14.27 4.40 -6.73
C THR A 210 13.69 3.04 -7.09
N TYR A 211 12.48 2.99 -7.65
CA TYR A 211 11.75 1.75 -7.81
C TYR A 211 11.11 1.61 -9.19
N VAL A 212 11.11 0.39 -9.71
CA VAL A 212 10.46 0.00 -10.96
C VAL A 212 9.41 -1.05 -10.65
N TRP A 213 8.15 -0.67 -10.79
CA TRP A 213 7.02 -1.56 -10.73
C TRP A 213 6.76 -2.17 -12.11
N TYR A 214 6.88 -3.50 -12.22
CA TYR A 214 6.67 -4.16 -13.49
C TYR A 214 5.20 -4.47 -13.76
N ALA A 215 4.69 -3.96 -14.87
CA ALA A 215 3.39 -4.35 -15.39
C ALA A 215 3.43 -5.78 -15.92
N VAL A 216 2.92 -6.73 -15.13
CA VAL A 216 2.81 -8.13 -15.54
C VAL A 216 1.35 -8.45 -15.85
N PRO A 217 1.02 -9.05 -17.01
CA PRO A 217 -0.37 -9.38 -17.38
C PRO A 217 -1.09 -10.29 -16.37
N THR A 218 -0.35 -11.09 -15.62
CA THR A 218 -0.84 -12.02 -14.59
C THR A 218 -0.91 -11.41 -13.20
N SER A 219 -0.58 -10.12 -13.02
CA SER A 219 -0.62 -9.49 -11.70
C SER A 219 -2.05 -9.45 -11.16
N ILE A 220 -2.19 -9.57 -9.84
CA ILE A 220 -3.48 -9.54 -9.13
C ILE A 220 -4.27 -8.29 -9.50
N THR A 221 -3.60 -7.14 -9.62
CA THR A 221 -4.22 -5.86 -10.00
C THR A 221 -4.79 -5.85 -11.41
N ARG A 222 -4.23 -6.58 -12.36
CA ARG A 222 -4.67 -6.58 -13.77
C ARG A 222 -5.68 -7.69 -14.10
N HIS A 223 -5.61 -8.84 -13.45
CA HIS A 223 -6.63 -9.91 -13.59
C HIS A 223 -8.02 -9.48 -13.13
N LYS A 224 -8.10 -8.48 -12.25
CA LYS A 224 -9.34 -7.96 -11.69
C LYS A 224 -10.31 -7.41 -12.74
N TYR A 225 -9.83 -6.98 -13.91
CA TYR A 225 -10.65 -6.32 -14.93
C TYR A 225 -11.02 -7.20 -16.13
N THR A 226 -10.53 -8.44 -16.20
CA THR A 226 -10.64 -9.28 -17.40
C THR A 226 -11.62 -10.44 -17.27
N THR A 227 -12.03 -10.81 -16.06
CA THR A 227 -12.96 -11.92 -15.82
C THR A 227 -14.07 -11.54 -14.85
N GLU A 228 -15.26 -12.17 -14.96
CA GLU A 228 -16.38 -11.96 -14.03
C GLU A 228 -16.00 -12.32 -12.59
N ALA A 229 -15.26 -13.40 -12.39
CA ALA A 229 -14.77 -13.83 -11.07
C ALA A 229 -13.75 -12.83 -10.48
N GLY A 230 -12.84 -12.32 -11.31
CA GLY A 230 -11.87 -11.30 -10.90
C GLY A 230 -12.52 -9.97 -10.52
N ASN A 231 -13.53 -9.54 -11.30
CA ASN A 231 -14.30 -8.34 -10.99
C ASN A 231 -15.07 -8.48 -9.67
N ARG A 232 -15.66 -9.64 -9.41
CA ARG A 232 -16.35 -9.94 -8.16
C ARG A 232 -15.41 -9.83 -6.96
N THR A 233 -14.27 -10.54 -7.01
CA THR A 233 -13.29 -10.53 -5.93
C THR A 233 -12.75 -9.12 -5.71
N PHE A 234 -12.50 -8.37 -6.77
CA PHE A 234 -12.08 -6.96 -6.68
C PHE A 234 -13.10 -6.09 -5.93
N LEU A 235 -14.37 -6.17 -6.30
CA LEU A 235 -15.41 -5.37 -5.68
C LEU A 235 -15.61 -5.74 -4.20
N GLU A 236 -15.65 -7.03 -3.89
CA GLU A 236 -15.76 -7.50 -2.50
C GLU A 236 -14.59 -6.98 -1.64
N HIS A 237 -13.36 -7.03 -2.14
CA HIS A 237 -12.19 -6.55 -1.42
C HIS A 237 -12.06 -5.02 -1.41
N LEU A 238 -12.44 -4.34 -2.50
CA LEU A 238 -12.40 -2.88 -2.55
C LEU A 238 -13.25 -2.26 -1.43
N PHE A 239 -14.48 -2.72 -1.27
CA PHE A 239 -15.37 -2.13 -0.28
C PHE A 239 -14.98 -2.51 1.15
N LYS A 240 -14.70 -3.78 1.39
CA LYS A 240 -14.28 -4.25 2.71
C LYS A 240 -12.90 -3.70 3.09
N ASP A 241 -11.91 -3.96 2.25
CA ASP A 241 -10.51 -3.73 2.61
C ASP A 241 -10.14 -2.25 2.49
N TYR A 242 -10.56 -1.58 1.40
CA TYR A 242 -10.23 -0.18 1.19
C TYR A 242 -11.13 0.76 2.00
N ILE A 243 -12.45 0.62 1.89
CA ILE A 243 -13.37 1.61 2.46
C ILE A 243 -13.40 1.47 3.98
N HIS A 244 -13.75 0.29 4.47
CA HIS A 244 -13.94 0.08 5.90
C HIS A 244 -12.61 0.22 6.65
N SER A 245 -11.62 -0.59 6.29
CA SER A 245 -10.37 -0.64 7.06
C SER A 245 -9.57 0.68 6.97
N THR A 246 -9.59 1.38 5.82
CA THR A 246 -8.92 2.68 5.71
C THR A 246 -9.63 3.78 6.49
N ALA A 247 -10.96 3.78 6.50
CA ALA A 247 -11.73 4.72 7.32
C ALA A 247 -11.48 4.51 8.81
N ASP A 248 -11.38 3.25 9.25
CA ASP A 248 -11.09 2.91 10.65
C ASP A 248 -9.75 3.45 11.12
N VAL A 249 -8.73 3.51 10.26
CA VAL A 249 -7.44 4.18 10.58
C VAL A 249 -7.66 5.63 11.00
N TYR A 250 -8.42 6.40 10.21
CA TYR A 250 -8.64 7.82 10.52
C TYR A 250 -9.50 8.01 11.76
N PHE A 251 -10.53 7.18 11.95
CA PHE A 251 -11.35 7.22 13.17
C PHE A 251 -10.56 6.85 14.41
N ASP A 252 -9.72 5.82 14.37
CA ASP A 252 -8.88 5.41 15.49
C ASP A 252 -7.88 6.50 15.87
N PHE A 253 -7.19 7.09 14.88
CA PHE A 253 -6.27 8.20 15.14
C PHE A 253 -6.99 9.43 15.69
N TYR A 254 -8.19 9.72 15.24
CA TYR A 254 -9.01 10.81 15.78
C TYR A 254 -9.47 10.51 17.21
N ASP A 255 -9.97 9.33 17.50
CA ASP A 255 -10.44 8.93 18.82
C ASP A 255 -9.31 8.94 19.87
N ARG A 256 -8.07 8.70 19.45
CA ARG A 256 -6.86 8.84 20.29
C ARG A 256 -6.36 10.28 20.38
N ASN A 257 -7.04 11.26 19.80
CA ASN A 257 -6.62 12.66 19.68
C ASN A 257 -5.26 12.85 18.97
N ASN A 258 -4.93 11.99 18.03
CA ASN A 258 -3.68 12.04 17.28
C ASN A 258 -3.80 12.85 15.99
N ILE A 259 -5.01 13.05 15.46
CA ILE A 259 -5.26 13.91 14.28
C ILE A 259 -6.39 14.89 14.57
N SER A 260 -6.42 15.99 13.82
CA SER A 260 -7.48 16.99 13.97
C SER A 260 -8.84 16.46 13.47
N LYS A 261 -9.92 17.07 13.95
CA LYS A 261 -11.27 16.78 13.47
C LYS A 261 -11.39 17.03 11.97
N GLU A 262 -10.84 18.13 11.50
CA GLU A 262 -10.85 18.56 10.10
C GLU A 262 -10.18 17.53 9.20
N TYR A 263 -8.98 17.06 9.58
CA TYR A 263 -8.25 16.06 8.83
C TYR A 263 -8.98 14.71 8.78
N CYS A 264 -9.55 14.27 9.90
CA CYS A 264 -10.36 13.05 9.95
C CYS A 264 -11.59 13.14 9.04
N ILE A 265 -12.30 14.26 9.06
CA ILE A 265 -13.47 14.50 8.22
C ILE A 265 -13.07 14.51 6.74
N GLU A 266 -12.07 15.29 6.36
CA GLU A 266 -11.60 15.35 4.97
C GLU A 266 -11.23 13.96 4.45
N SER A 267 -10.44 13.19 5.22
CA SER A 267 -9.99 11.87 4.81
C SER A 267 -11.12 10.85 4.69
N THR A 268 -12.07 10.83 5.64
CA THR A 268 -13.19 9.86 5.62
C THR A 268 -14.24 10.23 4.57
N VAL A 269 -14.48 11.51 4.35
CA VAL A 269 -15.37 12.00 3.28
C VAL A 269 -14.76 11.74 1.90
N ASP A 270 -13.43 11.82 1.75
CA ASP A 270 -12.74 11.43 0.52
C ASP A 270 -12.96 9.95 0.18
N ILE A 271 -12.88 9.06 1.18
CA ILE A 271 -13.20 7.65 0.99
C ILE A 271 -14.66 7.47 0.52
N LEU A 272 -15.61 8.21 1.09
CA LEU A 272 -16.99 8.17 0.67
C LEU A 272 -17.17 8.67 -0.77
N CYS A 273 -16.37 9.64 -1.21
CA CYS A 273 -16.34 10.10 -2.60
C CYS A 273 -15.86 9.00 -3.56
N TYR A 274 -14.82 8.24 -3.18
CA TYR A 274 -14.41 7.06 -3.94
C TYR A 274 -15.52 6.02 -4.03
N CYS A 275 -16.26 5.77 -2.93
CA CYS A 275 -17.43 4.89 -2.97
C CYS A 275 -18.45 5.35 -4.02
N TYR A 276 -18.76 6.62 -4.04
CA TYR A 276 -19.69 7.19 -5.02
C TYR A 276 -19.27 6.89 -6.46
N PHE A 277 -18.01 7.13 -6.80
CA PHE A 277 -17.53 6.86 -8.16
C PHE A 277 -17.51 5.37 -8.51
N TYR A 278 -17.01 4.52 -7.62
CA TYR A 278 -16.93 3.09 -7.86
C TYR A 278 -18.30 2.44 -7.96
N ILE A 279 -19.21 2.74 -7.07
CA ILE A 279 -20.58 2.22 -7.08
C ILE A 279 -21.26 2.61 -8.40
N GLN A 280 -21.19 3.87 -8.79
CA GLN A 280 -21.80 4.36 -10.02
C GLN A 280 -21.21 3.68 -11.27
N SER A 281 -19.90 3.48 -11.30
CA SER A 281 -19.23 2.87 -12.45
C SER A 281 -19.57 1.39 -12.65
N PHE A 282 -19.91 0.67 -11.57
CA PHE A 282 -20.11 -0.78 -11.58
C PHE A 282 -21.55 -1.22 -11.45
N MET A 283 -22.45 -0.39 -10.90
CA MET A 283 -23.90 -0.75 -10.74
C MET A 283 -24.55 -1.19 -12.03
N PHE A 284 -24.17 -0.61 -13.17
CA PHE A 284 -24.74 -0.96 -14.48
C PHE A 284 -24.24 -2.28 -15.06
N LYS A 285 -23.15 -2.84 -14.52
CA LYS A 285 -22.49 -4.07 -14.99
C LYS A 285 -22.65 -5.23 -14.02
N ASP A 286 -23.45 -5.08 -12.98
CA ASP A 286 -23.63 -6.10 -11.93
C ASP A 286 -24.96 -6.86 -12.06
N PRO A 287 -25.07 -7.85 -12.96
CA PRO A 287 -26.31 -8.63 -13.15
C PRO A 287 -26.64 -9.52 -11.94
N LYS A 288 -25.75 -9.66 -10.96
CA LYS A 288 -25.90 -10.58 -9.81
C LYS A 288 -25.92 -9.89 -8.45
N ASN A 289 -26.09 -8.56 -8.41
CA ASN A 289 -26.20 -7.77 -7.17
C ASN A 289 -24.96 -7.84 -6.23
N TYR A 290 -23.77 -8.07 -6.76
CA TYR A 290 -22.54 -8.10 -5.93
C TYR A 290 -22.27 -6.76 -5.23
N ILE A 291 -22.59 -5.65 -5.89
CA ILE A 291 -22.43 -4.30 -5.33
C ILE A 291 -23.37 -4.09 -4.14
N ARG A 292 -24.59 -4.63 -4.18
CA ARG A 292 -25.55 -4.46 -3.09
C ARG A 292 -25.02 -4.98 -1.76
N LYS A 293 -24.32 -6.10 -1.74
CA LYS A 293 -23.71 -6.64 -0.51
C LYS A 293 -22.60 -5.77 0.08
N ASN A 294 -22.03 -4.90 -0.75
CA ASN A 294 -20.91 -4.05 -0.34
C ASN A 294 -21.35 -2.60 -0.09
N LEU A 295 -22.60 -2.24 -0.41
CA LEU A 295 -23.15 -0.93 -0.07
C LEU A 295 -23.27 -0.69 1.43
N GLU A 296 -23.38 -1.76 2.22
CA GLU A 296 -23.36 -1.68 3.69
C GLU A 296 -22.11 -0.97 4.20
N TYR A 297 -20.91 -1.28 3.65
CA TYR A 297 -19.68 -0.60 4.08
C TYR A 297 -19.70 0.90 3.80
N ALA A 298 -20.23 1.32 2.67
CA ALA A 298 -20.39 2.74 2.35
C ALA A 298 -21.47 3.40 3.23
N LYS A 299 -22.54 2.69 3.53
CA LYS A 299 -23.59 3.13 4.46
C LYS A 299 -23.05 3.25 5.88
N ASP A 300 -22.30 2.25 6.36
CA ASP A 300 -21.69 2.28 7.68
C ASP A 300 -20.71 3.44 7.81
N LEU A 301 -19.91 3.71 6.79
CA LEU A 301 -19.03 4.87 6.74
C LEU A 301 -19.84 6.17 6.85
N LEU A 302 -20.90 6.33 6.07
CA LEU A 302 -21.79 7.49 6.13
C LEU A 302 -22.38 7.68 7.53
N ILE A 303 -22.91 6.60 8.13
CA ILE A 303 -23.48 6.62 9.48
C ILE A 303 -22.42 7.01 10.50
N ASN A 304 -21.22 6.44 10.44
CA ASN A 304 -20.12 6.76 11.34
C ASN A 304 -19.73 8.24 11.26
N ILE A 305 -19.58 8.81 10.06
CA ILE A 305 -19.29 10.23 9.87
C ILE A 305 -20.40 11.08 10.51
N LYS A 306 -21.67 10.77 10.24
CA LYS A 306 -22.81 11.50 10.79
C LYS A 306 -22.86 11.45 12.31
N GLN A 307 -22.70 10.28 12.89
CA GLN A 307 -22.77 10.10 14.36
C GLN A 307 -21.61 10.75 15.09
N ARG A 308 -20.38 10.62 14.57
CA ARG A 308 -19.17 11.17 15.21
C ARG A 308 -19.13 12.70 15.17
N PHE A 309 -19.56 13.29 14.08
CA PHE A 309 -19.39 14.72 13.84
C PHE A 309 -20.70 15.53 13.93
N GLY A 310 -21.83 14.87 14.09
CA GLY A 310 -23.14 15.52 14.14
C GLY A 310 -23.59 16.05 12.78
N PHE A 311 -23.20 15.41 11.68
CA PHE A 311 -23.44 15.87 10.31
C PHE A 311 -24.78 15.38 9.76
N THR A 312 -25.35 16.20 8.89
CA THR A 312 -26.46 15.86 7.99
C THR A 312 -25.89 15.47 6.61
N ASN A 313 -26.74 14.94 5.73
CA ASN A 313 -26.36 14.72 4.33
C ASN A 313 -25.95 16.02 3.63
N GLN A 314 -26.54 17.15 3.99
CA GLN A 314 -26.15 18.43 3.42
C GLN A 314 -24.74 18.85 3.81
N ASP A 315 -24.35 18.66 5.09
CA ASP A 315 -22.99 18.96 5.54
C ASP A 315 -21.95 18.13 4.80
N ILE A 316 -22.21 16.82 4.63
CA ILE A 316 -21.34 15.91 3.88
C ILE A 316 -21.31 16.28 2.39
N TYR A 317 -22.46 16.60 1.83
CA TYR A 317 -22.56 17.07 0.43
C TYR A 317 -21.72 18.31 0.18
N ASP A 318 -21.75 19.29 1.06
CA ASP A 318 -21.01 20.54 0.91
C ASP A 318 -19.49 20.29 0.93
N ILE A 319 -18.99 19.38 1.79
CA ILE A 319 -17.59 18.96 1.82
C ILE A 319 -17.22 18.22 0.54
N LEU A 320 -18.04 17.24 0.12
CA LEU A 320 -17.81 16.48 -1.11
C LEU A 320 -17.83 17.39 -2.34
N ALA A 321 -18.74 18.33 -2.43
CA ALA A 321 -18.86 19.27 -3.53
C ALA A 321 -17.63 20.19 -3.61
N ALA A 322 -17.13 20.67 -2.46
CA ALA A 322 -15.91 21.45 -2.38
C ALA A 322 -14.67 20.63 -2.82
N ASN A 323 -14.58 19.39 -2.36
CA ASN A 323 -13.50 18.46 -2.76
C ASN A 323 -13.62 18.09 -4.25
N TYR A 324 -14.83 17.83 -4.75
CA TYR A 324 -15.09 17.52 -6.15
C TYR A 324 -14.64 18.63 -7.11
N ALA A 325 -14.61 19.87 -6.67
CA ALA A 325 -14.09 21.01 -7.44
C ALA A 325 -12.56 21.06 -7.49
N ARG A 326 -11.84 20.30 -6.65
CA ARG A 326 -10.36 20.25 -6.66
C ARG A 326 -9.85 19.50 -7.90
N GLU A 327 -8.74 19.96 -8.45
CA GLU A 327 -8.11 19.44 -9.68
C GLU A 327 -7.85 17.93 -9.64
N TYR A 328 -7.49 17.40 -8.46
CA TYR A 328 -7.26 15.98 -8.24
C TYR A 328 -8.48 15.11 -8.60
N TYR A 329 -9.68 15.52 -8.24
CA TYR A 329 -10.91 14.79 -8.57
C TYR A 329 -11.25 14.88 -10.06
N GLN A 330 -10.89 15.96 -10.72
CA GLN A 330 -11.07 16.09 -12.16
C GLN A 330 -10.14 15.15 -12.94
N VAL A 331 -8.90 14.94 -12.44
CA VAL A 331 -7.95 13.97 -12.99
C VAL A 331 -8.44 12.53 -12.75
N SER A 332 -8.86 12.21 -11.53
CA SER A 332 -9.42 10.90 -11.19
C SER A 332 -10.68 10.61 -11.99
N LYS A 333 -11.57 11.58 -12.17
CA LYS A 333 -12.75 11.50 -13.02
C LYS A 333 -12.37 11.20 -14.48
N SER A 334 -11.36 11.85 -15.01
CA SER A 334 -10.88 11.64 -16.39
C SER A 334 -10.29 10.24 -16.57
N ALA A 335 -9.53 9.74 -15.60
CA ALA A 335 -9.00 8.38 -15.58
C ALA A 335 -10.12 7.33 -15.48
N PHE A 336 -11.14 7.58 -14.64
CA PHE A 336 -12.32 6.73 -14.53
C PHE A 336 -13.17 6.69 -15.81
N ILE A 337 -13.37 7.85 -16.46
CA ILE A 337 -14.10 7.94 -17.75
C ILE A 337 -13.33 7.22 -18.84
N ALA A 338 -11.99 7.24 -18.82
CA ALA A 338 -11.16 6.57 -19.83
C ALA A 338 -11.15 5.03 -19.68
N THR A 339 -11.40 4.50 -18.48
CA THR A 339 -11.36 3.06 -18.20
C THR A 339 -12.73 2.39 -18.06
N GLY A 340 -13.83 3.15 -17.97
CA GLY A 340 -15.17 2.63 -17.74
C GLY A 340 -16.28 3.45 -18.38
N PRO A 341 -17.47 2.88 -18.55
CA PRO A 341 -18.59 3.60 -19.15
C PRO A 341 -19.30 4.48 -18.12
N THR A 342 -19.54 5.69 -18.57
CA THR A 342 -20.63 6.58 -18.18
C THR A 342 -20.54 7.33 -16.85
N ILE A 343 -20.82 8.62 -16.98
CA ILE A 343 -21.21 9.59 -15.95
C ILE A 343 -22.13 8.92 -14.92
N PRO A 344 -21.93 9.16 -13.61
CA PRO A 344 -22.84 8.70 -12.58
C PRO A 344 -24.30 9.02 -12.97
N SER A 345 -25.19 8.03 -12.92
CA SER A 345 -26.61 8.20 -13.23
C SER A 345 -27.38 8.89 -12.09
N MET A 346 -26.74 8.98 -10.93
CA MET A 346 -27.28 9.49 -9.68
C MET A 346 -26.45 10.70 -9.25
N GLY A 347 -27.08 11.77 -8.84
CA GLY A 347 -26.41 12.92 -8.24
C GLY A 347 -25.81 12.59 -6.89
N LEU A 348 -24.83 13.38 -6.45
CA LEU A 348 -24.13 13.14 -5.19
C LEU A 348 -25.08 13.17 -3.97
N MET A 349 -26.00 14.14 -3.90
CA MET A 349 -27.00 14.18 -2.83
C MET A 349 -27.94 12.97 -2.88
N GLU A 350 -28.40 12.61 -4.08
CA GLU A 350 -29.23 11.44 -4.30
C GLU A 350 -28.52 10.14 -3.87
N PHE A 351 -27.21 10.07 -4.04
CA PHE A 351 -26.39 8.95 -3.57
C PHE A 351 -26.35 8.88 -2.04
N LEU A 352 -26.17 10.01 -1.34
CA LEU A 352 -26.18 10.05 0.12
C LEU A 352 -27.55 9.64 0.68
N ASP A 353 -28.63 10.15 0.08
CA ASP A 353 -29.98 9.78 0.44
C ASP A 353 -30.31 8.31 0.14
N TYR A 354 -29.75 7.78 -0.96
CA TYR A 354 -29.86 6.37 -1.30
C TYR A 354 -29.16 5.47 -0.27
N LEU A 355 -27.95 5.83 0.17
CA LEU A 355 -27.23 5.09 1.22
C LEU A 355 -28.00 5.11 2.55
N ASP A 356 -28.52 6.26 2.97
CA ASP A 356 -29.30 6.38 4.21
C ASP A 356 -30.53 5.46 4.23
N ASN A 357 -31.21 5.34 3.10
CA ASN A 357 -32.42 4.55 2.96
C ASN A 357 -32.15 3.10 2.50
N TYR A 358 -30.89 2.75 2.29
CA TYR A 358 -30.53 1.41 1.86
C TYR A 358 -30.88 0.39 2.96
N SER A 359 -31.69 -0.59 2.62
CA SER A 359 -31.96 -1.80 3.41
C SER A 359 -31.77 -3.01 2.51
N GLU A 360 -31.09 -4.02 3.02
CA GLU A 360 -30.92 -5.30 2.32
C GLU A 360 -32.25 -5.93 1.86
#